data_feb4378332707efc77539e723cd1a0f1
#
_entry.id   feb4378332707efc77539e723cd1a0f1
#
_cell.length_a   1.000
_cell.length_b   1.000
_cell.length_c   1.000
_cell.angle_alpha   90.00
_cell.angle_beta   90.00
_cell.angle_gamma   90.00
#
_symmetry.space_group_name_H-M   'P 1'
#
loop_
_entity.id
_entity.type
_entity.pdbx_description
1 polymer ?
#
loop_
_entity_poly.entity_id
_entity_poly.type
_entity_poly.pdbx_seq_one_letter_code
_entity_poly.pdbx_strand_id
1 'polypeptide(L)'
;MCIRDRPTFACTGLGYVPDMITCAKGMTSGYSPIGATIVSDRIYEPFSKGDVSFPHGYTFGGHPVSAAVALENLAIFDEEGLNERVRENSPLFRAELEKLLDLPIVGDVRGDGYFFGIELVKDKGTRETFDDDESERLLRGFLSPALFEAGLYCRADDRGDPVIQLAPPLTVGPAEFREIEQILRSVLTDAQSVL
;
A
#
# COMPACT_ATOMS: atom_id res chain seq x y z
N MET A 1 6.74 7.00 1.59
CA MET A 1 7.57 6.00 0.89
C MET A 1 6.78 4.71 0.84
N CYS A 2 6.37 4.27 -0.33
CA CYS A 2 5.76 2.95 -0.52
C CYS A 2 6.82 2.02 -1.07
N ILE A 3 7.47 1.27 -0.19
CA ILE A 3 8.44 0.21 -0.56
C ILE A 3 7.74 -0.93 -1.32
N ARG A 4 6.40 -0.88 -1.44
CA ARG A 4 5.57 -1.91 -2.07
C ARG A 4 5.50 -1.85 -3.60
N ASP A 5 6.08 -0.81 -4.21
CA ASP A 5 5.81 -0.46 -5.60
C ASP A 5 7.01 -0.65 -6.55
N ARG A 6 7.95 -1.54 -6.36
CA ARG A 6 9.10 -1.84 -7.22
C ARG A 6 10.46 -1.41 -6.66
N PRO A 7 11.09 -0.25 -7.06
CA PRO A 7 12.32 0.20 -6.42
C PRO A 7 12.02 0.81 -5.05
N THR A 8 13.02 0.93 -4.20
CA THR A 8 12.93 1.50 -2.85
C THR A 8 12.14 2.82 -2.80
N PHE A 9 12.23 3.61 -3.87
CA PHE A 9 11.43 4.83 -4.08
C PHE A 9 10.71 4.78 -5.42
N ALA A 10 9.42 5.04 -5.42
CA ALA A 10 8.60 5.06 -6.64
C ALA A 10 9.12 6.03 -7.72
N CYS A 11 9.71 7.17 -7.32
CA CYS A 11 10.31 8.13 -8.24
C CYS A 11 11.39 7.52 -9.14
N THR A 12 12.17 6.56 -8.63
CA THR A 12 13.17 5.84 -9.44
C THR A 12 12.51 5.01 -10.54
N GLY A 13 11.42 4.32 -10.22
CA GLY A 13 10.66 3.53 -11.21
C GLY A 13 9.92 4.40 -12.23
N LEU A 14 9.52 5.60 -11.83
CA LEU A 14 8.83 6.57 -12.68
C LEU A 14 9.79 7.49 -13.46
N GLY A 15 11.09 7.36 -13.25
CA GLY A 15 12.12 8.07 -14.04
C GLY A 15 12.25 9.56 -13.71
N TYR A 16 11.87 10.02 -12.53
CA TYR A 16 12.13 11.40 -12.11
C TYR A 16 12.95 11.48 -10.82
N VAL A 17 13.67 12.59 -10.65
CA VAL A 17 14.49 12.86 -9.46
C VAL A 17 13.89 14.04 -8.71
N PRO A 18 13.23 13.82 -7.56
CA PRO A 18 12.68 14.89 -6.75
C PRO A 18 13.78 15.63 -5.98
N ASP A 19 13.54 16.89 -5.66
CA ASP A 19 14.43 17.67 -4.78
C ASP A 19 14.30 17.29 -3.30
N MET A 20 13.14 16.77 -2.91
CA MET A 20 12.88 16.31 -1.55
C MET A 20 12.05 15.03 -1.55
N ILE A 21 12.40 14.09 -0.67
CA ILE A 21 11.67 12.86 -0.42
C ILE A 21 11.35 12.78 1.06
N THR A 22 10.08 12.70 1.42
CA THR A 22 9.66 12.33 2.78
C THR A 22 9.43 10.84 2.88
N CYS A 23 10.00 10.20 3.87
CA CYS A 23 9.87 8.75 4.07
C CYS A 23 9.68 8.38 5.55
N ALA A 24 8.99 7.28 5.78
CA ALA A 24 8.69 6.72 7.09
C ALA A 24 8.21 5.26 6.93
N LYS A 25 7.52 4.71 7.92
CA LYS A 25 6.80 3.43 7.91
C LYS A 25 7.67 2.25 7.48
N GLY A 26 7.74 1.95 6.20
CA GLY A 26 8.54 0.86 5.65
C GLY A 26 10.05 0.95 5.91
N MET A 27 10.57 2.09 6.37
CA MET A 27 11.99 2.19 6.78
C MET A 27 12.34 1.23 7.91
N THR A 28 11.38 0.93 8.78
CA THR A 28 11.55 0.00 9.91
C THR A 28 10.53 -1.12 9.92
N SER A 29 9.74 -1.28 8.87
CA SER A 29 8.62 -2.24 8.82
C SER A 29 7.68 -2.18 10.03
N GLY A 30 7.59 -1.02 10.69
CA GLY A 30 6.75 -0.79 11.86
C GLY A 30 7.38 -1.17 13.21
N TYR A 31 8.59 -1.71 13.23
CA TYR A 31 9.26 -2.12 14.47
C TYR A 31 9.73 -0.94 15.34
N SER A 32 10.00 0.21 14.74
CA SER A 32 10.40 1.42 15.47
C SER A 32 9.90 2.69 14.76
N PRO A 33 9.45 3.71 15.51
CA PRO A 33 9.03 4.97 14.92
C PRO A 33 10.24 5.75 14.38
N ILE A 34 10.26 6.00 13.07
CA ILE A 34 11.24 6.86 12.41
C ILE A 34 10.62 7.47 11.16
N GLY A 35 11.07 8.67 10.84
CA GLY A 35 10.80 9.32 9.57
C GLY A 35 12.00 10.16 9.17
N ALA A 36 12.13 10.42 7.88
CA ALA A 36 13.18 11.23 7.34
C ALA A 36 12.66 12.12 6.20
N THR A 37 13.30 13.27 6.05
CA THR A 37 13.23 14.09 4.85
C THR A 37 14.60 14.10 4.21
N ILE A 38 14.72 13.51 3.02
CA ILE A 38 15.94 13.49 2.24
C ILE A 38 15.85 14.68 1.28
N VAL A 39 16.91 15.48 1.22
CA VAL A 39 16.96 16.68 0.37
C VAL A 39 18.12 16.59 -0.59
N SER A 40 17.96 17.16 -1.79
CA SER A 40 19.05 17.30 -2.77
C SER A 40 20.09 18.33 -2.30
N ASP A 41 21.31 18.23 -2.86
CA ASP A 41 22.38 19.20 -2.60
C ASP A 41 21.95 20.64 -2.90
N ARG A 42 21.11 20.84 -3.91
CA ARG A 42 20.56 22.16 -4.26
C ARG A 42 19.74 22.78 -3.12
N ILE A 43 19.00 21.96 -2.39
CA ILE A 43 18.21 22.41 -1.22
C ILE A 43 19.11 22.56 0.02
N TYR A 44 20.12 21.70 0.15
CA TYR A 44 21.03 21.70 1.30
C TYR A 44 22.08 22.82 1.23
N GLU A 45 22.49 23.26 0.04
CA GLU A 45 23.59 24.21 -0.18
C GLU A 45 23.52 25.48 0.70
N PRO A 46 22.37 26.18 0.87
CA PRO A 46 22.30 27.36 1.74
C PRO A 46 22.68 27.07 3.19
N PHE A 47 22.40 25.86 3.68
CA PHE A 47 22.66 25.45 5.07
C PHE A 47 24.11 24.98 5.27
N SER A 48 24.79 24.54 4.22
CA SER A 48 26.17 24.05 4.29
C SER A 48 27.21 25.17 4.47
N LYS A 49 26.83 26.44 4.21
CA LYS A 49 27.73 27.61 4.28
C LYS A 49 27.86 28.21 5.69
N GLY A 50 27.21 27.65 6.69
CA GLY A 50 27.45 27.95 8.10
C GLY A 50 26.70 29.14 8.69
N ASP A 51 26.14 30.02 7.88
CA ASP A 51 25.46 31.25 8.36
C ASP A 51 23.95 31.07 8.54
N VAL A 52 23.40 29.95 8.07
CA VAL A 52 21.97 29.65 8.12
C VAL A 52 21.76 28.30 8.80
N SER A 53 20.85 28.25 9.75
CA SER A 53 20.43 27.00 10.41
C SER A 53 18.95 26.72 10.13
N PHE A 54 18.58 25.45 10.13
CA PHE A 54 17.19 25.01 10.12
C PHE A 54 16.71 24.80 11.56
N PRO A 55 16.03 25.80 12.18
CA PRO A 55 15.71 25.75 13.62
C PRO A 55 14.45 24.90 13.88
N HIS A 56 14.46 23.69 13.38
CA HIS A 56 13.36 22.73 13.56
C HIS A 56 13.91 21.33 13.81
N GLY A 57 13.29 20.62 14.74
CA GLY A 57 13.63 19.24 15.05
C GLY A 57 12.70 18.65 16.09
N TYR A 58 12.64 17.36 16.15
CA TYR A 58 11.93 16.61 17.18
C TYR A 58 12.92 16.20 18.29
N THR A 59 12.47 16.14 19.55
CA THR A 59 13.28 15.72 20.68
C THR A 59 13.95 14.38 20.45
N PHE A 60 13.27 13.43 19.81
CA PHE A 60 13.80 12.11 19.48
C PHE A 60 14.34 12.00 18.03
N GLY A 61 14.58 13.13 17.36
CA GLY A 61 15.24 13.12 16.05
C GLY A 61 16.61 12.46 16.12
N GLY A 62 16.90 11.54 15.19
CA GLY A 62 18.17 10.80 15.19
C GLY A 62 18.32 9.79 16.31
N HIS A 63 17.21 9.28 16.88
CA HIS A 63 17.27 8.28 17.96
C HIS A 63 18.07 7.04 17.53
N PRO A 64 19.16 6.67 18.22
CA PRO A 64 20.11 5.67 17.74
C PRO A 64 19.50 4.26 17.61
N VAL A 65 18.59 3.88 18.50
CA VAL A 65 17.91 2.57 18.42
C VAL A 65 17.03 2.51 17.17
N SER A 66 16.24 3.55 16.90
CA SER A 66 15.39 3.59 15.69
C SER A 66 16.23 3.61 14.42
N ALA A 67 17.38 4.26 14.43
CA ALA A 67 18.32 4.28 13.31
C ALA A 67 18.93 2.89 13.07
N ALA A 68 19.32 2.17 14.14
CA ALA A 68 19.83 0.80 14.03
C ALA A 68 18.78 -0.16 13.46
N VAL A 69 17.52 -0.07 13.94
CA VAL A 69 16.40 -0.86 13.38
C VAL A 69 16.17 -0.56 11.90
N ALA A 70 16.26 0.73 11.51
CA ALA A 70 16.10 1.11 10.11
C ALA A 70 17.23 0.54 9.24
N LEU A 71 18.48 0.59 9.69
CA LEU A 71 19.63 0.05 8.97
C LEU A 71 19.50 -1.47 8.77
N GLU A 72 19.16 -2.19 9.82
CA GLU A 72 18.94 -3.64 9.75
C GLU A 72 17.79 -4.00 8.81
N ASN A 73 16.66 -3.30 8.92
CA ASN A 73 15.52 -3.53 8.02
C ASN A 73 15.88 -3.28 6.54
N LEU A 74 16.68 -2.25 6.25
CA LEU A 74 17.13 -1.97 4.88
C LEU A 74 18.13 -3.03 4.38
N ALA A 75 19.00 -3.54 5.27
CA ALA A 75 19.90 -4.65 4.94
C ALA A 75 19.11 -5.91 4.56
N ILE A 76 18.08 -6.28 5.33
CA ILE A 76 17.17 -7.39 5.01
C ILE A 76 16.50 -7.21 3.64
N PHE A 77 16.06 -5.99 3.29
CA PHE A 77 15.49 -5.72 1.96
C PHE A 77 16.45 -6.07 0.82
N ASP A 78 17.74 -5.73 0.99
CA ASP A 78 18.76 -5.98 -0.01
C ASP A 78 19.17 -7.46 -0.01
N GLU A 79 19.40 -8.06 1.16
CA GLU A 79 19.85 -9.45 1.32
C GLU A 79 18.80 -10.47 0.84
N GLU A 80 17.51 -10.23 1.12
CA GLU A 80 16.42 -11.09 0.68
C GLU A 80 15.87 -10.73 -0.69
N GLY A 81 16.36 -9.65 -1.33
CA GLY A 81 15.94 -9.21 -2.64
C GLY A 81 14.45 -8.84 -2.71
N LEU A 82 13.88 -8.26 -1.63
CA LEU A 82 12.43 -8.06 -1.51
C LEU A 82 11.86 -7.16 -2.60
N ASN A 83 12.59 -6.13 -3.01
CA ASN A 83 12.15 -5.23 -4.08
C ASN A 83 12.08 -5.96 -5.44
N GLU A 84 13.07 -6.82 -5.72
CA GLU A 84 13.09 -7.65 -6.93
C GLU A 84 11.95 -8.65 -6.94
N ARG A 85 11.74 -9.34 -5.82
CA ARG A 85 10.64 -10.28 -5.62
C ARG A 85 9.28 -9.63 -5.92
N VAL A 86 9.05 -8.42 -5.42
CA VAL A 86 7.80 -7.69 -5.71
C VAL A 86 7.69 -7.37 -7.20
N ARG A 87 8.77 -6.93 -7.84
CA ARG A 87 8.79 -6.61 -9.27
C ARG A 87 8.44 -7.81 -10.13
N GLU A 88 9.02 -8.98 -9.82
CA GLU A 88 8.80 -10.21 -10.56
C GLU A 88 7.38 -10.77 -10.37
N ASN A 89 6.85 -10.68 -9.15
CA ASN A 89 5.56 -11.25 -8.80
C ASN A 89 4.37 -10.31 -9.00
N SER A 90 4.59 -9.01 -9.13
CA SER A 90 3.51 -8.03 -9.31
C SER A 90 2.57 -8.34 -10.48
N PRO A 91 3.07 -8.75 -11.67
CA PRO A 91 2.19 -9.14 -12.78
C PRO A 91 1.32 -10.36 -12.46
N LEU A 92 1.86 -11.32 -11.68
CA LEU A 92 1.11 -12.50 -11.27
C LEU A 92 0.02 -12.14 -10.27
N PHE A 93 0.32 -11.28 -9.30
CA PHE A 93 -0.68 -10.81 -8.35
C PHE A 93 -1.79 -10.02 -9.04
N ARG A 94 -1.44 -9.12 -9.95
CA ARG A 94 -2.41 -8.40 -10.78
C ARG A 94 -3.32 -9.37 -11.53
N ALA A 95 -2.76 -10.37 -12.20
CA ALA A 95 -3.52 -11.33 -12.98
C ALA A 95 -4.50 -12.16 -12.12
N GLU A 96 -4.13 -12.48 -10.87
CA GLU A 96 -5.06 -13.12 -9.94
C GLU A 96 -6.21 -12.19 -9.55
N LEU A 97 -5.91 -10.93 -9.21
CA LEU A 97 -6.93 -9.96 -8.83
C LEU A 97 -7.86 -9.57 -9.98
N GLU A 98 -7.36 -9.48 -11.21
CA GLU A 98 -8.17 -9.17 -12.41
C GLU A 98 -9.23 -10.24 -12.72
N LYS A 99 -9.08 -11.46 -12.21
CA LYS A 99 -10.15 -12.47 -12.29
C LYS A 99 -11.44 -12.01 -11.59
N LEU A 100 -11.34 -11.19 -10.57
CA LEU A 100 -12.50 -10.63 -9.86
C LEU A 100 -13.34 -9.68 -10.70
N LEU A 101 -12.80 -9.23 -11.85
CA LEU A 101 -13.53 -8.37 -12.77
C LEU A 101 -14.74 -9.07 -13.41
N ASP A 102 -14.89 -10.39 -13.29
CA ASP A 102 -16.10 -11.10 -13.71
C ASP A 102 -17.28 -10.88 -12.74
N LEU A 103 -17.02 -10.49 -11.50
CA LEU A 103 -18.05 -10.20 -10.51
C LEU A 103 -18.78 -8.87 -10.81
N PRO A 104 -20.11 -8.83 -10.75
CA PRO A 104 -20.88 -7.61 -11.05
C PRO A 104 -20.52 -6.40 -10.18
N ILE A 105 -20.19 -6.63 -8.91
CA ILE A 105 -19.85 -5.59 -7.93
C ILE A 105 -18.44 -4.99 -8.11
N VAL A 106 -17.54 -5.67 -8.83
CA VAL A 106 -16.14 -5.20 -9.02
C VAL A 106 -16.03 -4.34 -10.26
N GLY A 107 -15.88 -3.05 -10.10
CA GLY A 107 -15.77 -2.06 -11.17
C GLY A 107 -14.39 -1.97 -11.80
N ASP A 108 -13.34 -1.98 -10.98
CA ASP A 108 -11.96 -1.85 -11.43
C ASP A 108 -10.96 -2.52 -10.47
N VAL A 109 -9.80 -2.90 -10.99
CA VAL A 109 -8.64 -3.39 -10.24
C VAL A 109 -7.43 -2.54 -10.62
N ARG A 110 -6.97 -1.70 -9.71
CA ARG A 110 -5.85 -0.79 -9.96
C ARG A 110 -4.78 -0.86 -8.88
N GLY A 111 -3.56 -0.62 -9.27
CA GLY A 111 -2.39 -0.66 -8.37
C GLY A 111 -1.12 -1.02 -9.08
N ASP A 112 -0.04 -1.14 -8.32
CA ASP A 112 1.27 -1.61 -8.80
C ASP A 112 2.03 -2.27 -7.64
N GLY A 113 3.02 -3.10 -7.97
CA GLY A 113 3.73 -3.88 -6.97
C GLY A 113 2.76 -4.81 -6.21
N TYR A 114 2.74 -4.67 -4.89
CA TYR A 114 1.79 -5.37 -4.01
C TYR A 114 0.77 -4.42 -3.37
N PHE A 115 0.57 -3.25 -3.96
CA PHE A 115 -0.43 -2.30 -3.49
C PHE A 115 -1.55 -2.16 -4.51
N PHE A 116 -2.70 -2.78 -4.22
CA PHE A 116 -3.85 -2.79 -5.11
C PHE A 116 -5.12 -2.26 -4.43
N GLY A 117 -5.98 -1.66 -5.23
CA GLY A 117 -7.34 -1.31 -4.89
C GLY A 117 -8.33 -2.07 -5.77
N ILE A 118 -9.32 -2.68 -5.14
CA ILE A 118 -10.48 -3.26 -5.80
C ILE A 118 -11.62 -2.27 -5.65
N GLU A 119 -11.97 -1.58 -6.71
CA GLU A 119 -13.08 -0.62 -6.72
C GLU A 119 -14.40 -1.36 -6.85
N LEU A 120 -15.33 -1.00 -5.99
CA LEU A 120 -16.68 -1.57 -5.98
C LEU A 120 -17.67 -0.58 -6.58
N VAL A 121 -18.60 -1.10 -7.36
CA VAL A 121 -19.64 -0.33 -8.03
C VAL A 121 -20.99 -1.01 -7.86
N LYS A 122 -22.06 -0.21 -7.88
CA LYS A 122 -23.42 -0.69 -7.83
C LYS A 122 -23.87 -1.27 -9.18
N ASP A 123 -23.48 -0.60 -10.25
CA ASP A 123 -23.73 -1.03 -11.63
C ASP A 123 -22.53 -0.69 -12.53
N LYS A 124 -21.98 -1.72 -13.19
CA LYS A 124 -20.85 -1.57 -14.10
C LYS A 124 -21.19 -0.83 -15.40
N GLY A 125 -22.41 -1.00 -15.89
CA GLY A 125 -22.84 -0.43 -17.17
C GLY A 125 -23.00 1.08 -17.10
N THR A 126 -23.58 1.55 -16.01
CA THR A 126 -23.79 2.97 -15.73
C THR A 126 -22.65 3.61 -14.95
N ARG A 127 -21.77 2.80 -14.32
CA ARG A 127 -20.75 3.20 -13.36
C ARG A 127 -21.36 3.87 -12.11
N GLU A 128 -22.57 3.46 -11.75
CA GLU A 128 -23.23 3.93 -10.54
C GLU A 128 -22.46 3.48 -9.31
N THR A 129 -22.17 4.42 -8.42
CA THR A 129 -21.51 4.18 -7.14
C THR A 129 -22.55 4.04 -6.02
N PHE A 130 -22.13 3.57 -4.87
CA PHE A 130 -22.95 3.47 -3.66
C PHE A 130 -23.09 4.86 -3.02
N ASP A 131 -24.25 5.12 -2.41
CA ASP A 131 -24.39 6.28 -1.52
C ASP A 131 -23.70 6.02 -0.17
N ASP A 132 -23.67 7.03 0.71
CA ASP A 132 -22.96 6.98 1.98
C ASP A 132 -23.51 5.88 2.90
N ASP A 133 -24.83 5.69 2.96
CA ASP A 133 -25.46 4.65 3.80
C ASP A 133 -25.24 3.25 3.23
N GLU A 134 -25.31 3.10 1.92
CA GLU A 134 -25.00 1.85 1.21
C GLU A 134 -23.53 1.48 1.41
N SER A 135 -22.62 2.44 1.25
CA SER A 135 -21.18 2.27 1.43
C SER A 135 -20.84 1.84 2.87
N GLU A 136 -21.43 2.48 3.88
CA GLU A 136 -21.20 2.12 5.29
C GLU A 136 -21.69 0.70 5.59
N ARG A 137 -22.89 0.33 5.12
CA ARG A 137 -23.41 -1.03 5.29
C ARG A 137 -22.55 -2.06 4.58
N LEU A 138 -22.14 -1.79 3.34
CA LEU A 138 -21.34 -2.71 2.54
C LEU A 138 -19.94 -2.87 3.13
N LEU A 139 -19.21 -1.76 3.32
CA LEU A 139 -17.79 -1.80 3.64
C LEU A 139 -17.53 -2.17 5.10
N ARG A 140 -18.10 -1.42 6.05
CA ARG A 140 -17.88 -1.63 7.47
C ARG A 140 -18.86 -2.63 8.07
N GLY A 141 -20.11 -2.60 7.63
CA GLY A 141 -21.15 -3.49 8.13
C GLY A 141 -20.97 -4.93 7.68
N PHE A 142 -20.50 -5.18 6.47
CA PHE A 142 -20.38 -6.51 5.91
C PHE A 142 -18.95 -6.90 5.54
N LEU A 143 -18.29 -6.19 4.61
CA LEU A 143 -17.03 -6.63 4.02
C LEU A 143 -15.88 -6.72 5.03
N SER A 144 -15.71 -5.71 5.88
CA SER A 144 -14.59 -5.70 6.85
C SER A 144 -14.66 -6.90 7.81
N PRO A 145 -15.78 -7.22 8.49
CA PRO A 145 -15.85 -8.41 9.33
C PRO A 145 -15.79 -9.71 8.53
N ALA A 146 -16.47 -9.83 7.39
CA ALA A 146 -16.48 -11.05 6.60
C ALA A 146 -15.09 -11.42 6.06
N LEU A 147 -14.34 -10.45 5.56
CA LEU A 147 -12.95 -10.65 5.11
C LEU A 147 -12.04 -11.06 6.26
N PHE A 148 -12.18 -10.42 7.42
CA PHE A 148 -11.41 -10.78 8.61
C PHE A 148 -11.72 -12.22 9.10
N GLU A 149 -12.99 -12.60 9.15
CA GLU A 149 -13.42 -13.96 9.53
C GLU A 149 -12.96 -15.01 8.51
N ALA A 150 -12.88 -14.65 7.22
CA ALA A 150 -12.34 -15.50 6.18
C ALA A 150 -10.80 -15.58 6.19
N GLY A 151 -10.10 -14.87 7.09
CA GLY A 151 -8.66 -14.90 7.25
C GLY A 151 -7.91 -13.85 6.45
N LEU A 152 -8.59 -12.91 5.78
CA LEU A 152 -7.97 -11.83 5.03
C LEU A 152 -8.11 -10.49 5.79
N TYR A 153 -7.05 -10.09 6.49
CA TYR A 153 -7.00 -8.78 7.11
C TYR A 153 -6.56 -7.72 6.10
N CYS A 154 -7.50 -7.00 5.57
CA CYS A 154 -7.27 -5.89 4.64
C CYS A 154 -8.23 -4.73 4.95
N ARG A 155 -8.03 -3.62 4.26
CA ARG A 155 -8.84 -2.43 4.48
C ARG A 155 -10.00 -2.39 3.49
N ALA A 156 -11.22 -2.52 4.01
CA ALA A 156 -12.45 -2.26 3.30
C ALA A 156 -13.15 -1.08 3.99
N ASP A 157 -12.72 0.14 3.65
CA ASP A 157 -13.36 1.36 4.12
C ASP A 157 -13.39 2.40 2.98
N ASP A 158 -14.32 3.32 3.05
CA ASP A 158 -14.39 4.45 2.16
C ASP A 158 -13.64 5.65 2.73
N ARG A 159 -12.94 6.33 1.87
CA ARG A 159 -12.48 7.71 2.06
C ARG A 159 -12.79 8.50 0.79
N GLY A 160 -14.00 8.33 0.30
CA GLY A 160 -14.49 8.82 -0.96
C GLY A 160 -15.19 7.72 -1.74
N ASP A 161 -14.44 6.81 -2.36
CA ASP A 161 -15.02 5.71 -3.13
C ASP A 161 -14.89 4.35 -2.41
N PRO A 162 -15.86 3.42 -2.57
CA PRO A 162 -15.82 2.10 -1.97
C PRO A 162 -14.72 1.24 -2.60
N VAL A 163 -13.60 1.11 -1.89
CA VAL A 163 -12.40 0.40 -2.37
C VAL A 163 -11.87 -0.54 -1.30
N ILE A 164 -11.66 -1.81 -1.66
CA ILE A 164 -10.88 -2.73 -0.85
C ILE A 164 -9.40 -2.50 -1.17
N GLN A 165 -8.61 -2.16 -0.15
CA GLN A 165 -7.18 -1.89 -0.28
C GLN A 165 -6.37 -3.09 0.17
N LEU A 166 -5.55 -3.60 -0.73
CA LEU A 166 -4.65 -4.73 -0.50
C LEU A 166 -3.21 -4.26 -0.40
N ALA A 167 -2.52 -4.74 0.62
CA ALA A 167 -1.12 -4.44 0.84
C ALA A 167 -0.45 -5.59 1.62
N PRO A 168 -0.40 -6.81 1.05
CA PRO A 168 0.16 -7.96 1.73
C PRO A 168 1.65 -7.78 2.04
N PRO A 169 2.23 -8.61 2.94
CA PRO A 169 3.67 -8.65 3.16
C PRO A 169 4.46 -8.88 1.87
N LEU A 170 5.67 -8.31 1.76
CA LEU A 170 6.50 -8.45 0.55
C LEU A 170 7.00 -9.88 0.33
N THR A 171 6.89 -10.73 1.34
CA THR A 171 7.32 -12.14 1.32
C THR A 171 6.29 -13.09 0.71
N VAL A 172 5.05 -12.65 0.49
CA VAL A 172 4.02 -13.50 -0.14
C VAL A 172 4.35 -13.83 -1.60
N GLY A 173 3.74 -14.89 -2.10
CA GLY A 173 3.96 -15.38 -3.46
C GLY A 173 2.68 -15.91 -4.11
N PRO A 174 2.83 -16.66 -5.22
CA PRO A 174 1.68 -17.09 -6.03
C PRO A 174 0.64 -17.96 -5.30
N ALA A 175 1.02 -18.63 -4.21
CA ALA A 175 0.08 -19.42 -3.42
C ALA A 175 -0.88 -18.49 -2.66
N GLU A 176 -0.32 -17.51 -1.97
CA GLU A 176 -1.07 -16.52 -1.19
C GLU A 176 -1.88 -15.59 -2.12
N PHE A 177 -1.41 -15.29 -3.33
CA PHE A 177 -2.19 -14.50 -4.30
C PHE A 177 -3.49 -15.21 -4.68
N ARG A 178 -3.43 -16.52 -4.92
CA ARG A 178 -4.63 -17.32 -5.21
C ARG A 178 -5.56 -17.40 -4.00
N GLU A 179 -5.00 -17.54 -2.80
CA GLU A 179 -5.80 -17.56 -1.58
C GLU A 179 -6.53 -16.22 -1.37
N ILE A 180 -5.84 -15.09 -1.55
CA ILE A 180 -6.43 -13.75 -1.49
C ILE A 180 -7.57 -13.63 -2.50
N GLU A 181 -7.37 -14.06 -3.74
CA GLU A 181 -8.42 -14.02 -4.78
C GLU A 181 -9.62 -14.86 -4.37
N GLN A 182 -9.40 -16.09 -3.90
CA GLN A 182 -10.48 -17.00 -3.50
C GLN A 182 -11.31 -16.44 -2.34
N ILE A 183 -10.66 -15.88 -1.33
CA ILE A 183 -11.35 -15.23 -0.20
C ILE A 183 -12.17 -14.04 -0.69
N LEU A 184 -11.55 -13.14 -1.47
CA LEU A 184 -12.23 -11.98 -2.04
C LEU A 184 -13.43 -12.40 -2.90
N ARG A 185 -13.26 -13.37 -3.76
CA ARG A 185 -14.35 -13.90 -4.63
C ARG A 185 -15.53 -14.40 -3.82
N SER A 186 -15.26 -15.22 -2.80
CA SER A 186 -16.31 -15.74 -1.93
C SER A 186 -17.07 -14.62 -1.24
N VAL A 187 -16.36 -13.73 -0.55
CA VAL A 187 -16.97 -12.65 0.24
C VAL A 187 -17.69 -11.62 -0.67
N LEU A 188 -17.12 -11.30 -1.84
CA LEU A 188 -17.76 -10.36 -2.78
C LEU A 188 -18.98 -10.96 -3.46
N THR A 189 -19.03 -12.28 -3.63
CA THR A 189 -20.23 -12.96 -4.12
C THR A 189 -21.36 -12.85 -3.09
N ASP A 190 -21.05 -13.06 -1.81
CA ASP A 190 -22.04 -12.96 -0.72
C ASP A 190 -22.50 -11.50 -0.52
N ALA A 191 -21.63 -10.53 -0.76
CA ALA A 191 -21.94 -9.10 -0.64
C ALA A 191 -23.11 -8.65 -1.54
N GLN A 192 -23.34 -9.31 -2.66
CA GLN A 192 -24.48 -9.02 -3.53
C GLN A 192 -25.85 -9.28 -2.86
N SER A 193 -25.88 -10.09 -1.84
CA SER A 193 -27.12 -10.41 -1.09
C SER A 193 -27.44 -9.37 -0.02
N VAL A 194 -26.52 -8.43 0.27
CA VAL A 194 -26.63 -7.42 1.33
C VAL A 194 -27.01 -6.05 0.75
N LEU A 195 -26.86 -5.90 -0.55
CA LEU A 195 -27.24 -4.71 -1.34
C LEU A 195 -28.67 -4.79 -1.78
#